data_226031ca0e6962e141fa2f92e4168e47
#
_entry.id   226031ca0e6962e141fa2f92e4168e47
#
_cell.length_a   1.000
_cell.length_b   1.000
_cell.length_c   1.000
_cell.angle_alpha   90.00
_cell.angle_beta   90.00
_cell.angle_gamma   90.00
#
_symmetry.space_group_name_H-M   'P 1'
#
loop_
_entity.id
_entity.type
_entity.pdbx_description
1 polymer ?
#
loop_
_entity_poly.entity_id
_entity_poly.type
_entity_poly.pdbx_seq_one_letter_code
_entity_poly.pdbx_strand_id
1 'polypeptide(L)'
;MPSDAARQAVATFRFEIIAPLAVRKLEPGERAHVVRDLASRLWKTPDGRVIRIHARTITRWLSRYRASGFAGLLPEERSDRGVRRVLPEQVVARAIVLRQEDPERSVLQIIRIMELEGMAEPGAIKRTTLGEALCRAGVSRAEVTRNKQTFQLRESPYPNALWQVDTCQILRLPDAQGRRRTIHLVACLDDHSRHVVARLYVADDRPAVADLLKRAIIARGKPETLYSDNGGAYHSEMLAVACAKLGIASKHTRPYRPMGRGKLERWFHTAERQWGSEAQALIDAGRLTTLDELQQFLGAWVHNEYNARVHSSTHRTPDDRLGCVHPDHPILWVDPQVLADAFLWTQTRVVTTVGTVSIEGHDYEVAPELARRKITVRYDPYDLGRVLVEWEGKSFGTATPLGPLPAHSRHVRPPEEGEPAQAEGSERTDFHQLLQRADEQRRFDQAGRMSFLPEDGDPK
;
A
#
# COMPACT_ATOMS: atom_id res chain seq x y z
N MET A 1 -5.43 30.51 26.74
CA MET A 1 -5.65 30.88 28.16
C MET A 1 -7.05 30.43 28.52
N PRO A 2 -7.30 29.68 29.62
CA PRO A 2 -8.66 29.57 30.10
C PRO A 2 -9.10 31.00 30.48
N SER A 3 -10.24 31.41 29.93
CA SER A 3 -10.80 32.75 30.25
C SER A 3 -11.06 32.86 31.75
N ASP A 4 -11.08 34.07 32.28
CA ASP A 4 -11.44 34.32 33.68
C ASP A 4 -12.79 33.68 34.03
N ALA A 5 -13.72 33.66 33.09
CA ALA A 5 -14.99 32.96 33.20
C ALA A 5 -14.81 31.45 33.42
N ALA A 6 -13.86 30.79 32.72
CA ALA A 6 -13.59 29.38 32.91
C ALA A 6 -12.93 29.08 34.27
N ARG A 7 -12.10 29.97 34.78
CA ARG A 7 -11.51 29.86 36.13
C ARG A 7 -12.58 30.00 37.21
N GLN A 8 -13.51 30.97 37.07
CA GLN A 8 -14.64 31.16 37.95
C GLN A 8 -15.58 29.96 37.92
N ALA A 9 -15.89 29.38 36.75
CA ALA A 9 -16.71 28.19 36.62
C ALA A 9 -16.13 27.00 37.39
N VAL A 10 -14.80 26.82 37.38
CA VAL A 10 -14.14 25.78 38.17
C VAL A 10 -14.22 26.09 39.68
N ALA A 11 -14.08 27.34 40.11
CA ALA A 11 -14.20 27.70 41.51
C ALA A 11 -15.65 27.52 42.03
N THR A 12 -16.64 27.87 41.24
CA THR A 12 -18.07 27.64 41.52
C THR A 12 -18.37 26.15 41.67
N PHE A 13 -17.92 25.34 40.73
CA PHE A 13 -18.04 23.88 40.80
C PHE A 13 -17.41 23.31 42.07
N ARG A 14 -16.22 23.76 42.48
CA ARG A 14 -15.58 23.35 43.73
C ARG A 14 -16.38 23.78 44.95
N PHE A 15 -16.95 24.99 44.91
CA PHE A 15 -17.79 25.53 45.99
C PHE A 15 -19.10 24.71 46.14
N GLU A 16 -19.80 24.41 45.05
CA GLU A 16 -21.01 23.60 45.07
C GLU A 16 -20.79 22.27 45.81
N ILE A 17 -19.65 21.61 45.59
CA ILE A 17 -19.31 20.38 46.25
C ILE A 17 -19.06 20.55 47.73
N ILE A 18 -18.35 21.59 48.15
CA ILE A 18 -18.01 21.82 49.55
C ILE A 18 -19.07 22.63 50.34
N ALA A 19 -20.06 23.20 49.66
CA ALA A 19 -21.08 24.03 50.29
C ALA A 19 -21.77 23.39 51.51
N PRO A 20 -22.16 22.08 51.47
CA PRO A 20 -22.73 21.45 52.66
C PRO A 20 -21.81 21.39 53.90
N LEU A 21 -20.49 21.46 53.64
CA LEU A 21 -19.43 21.45 54.68
C LEU A 21 -19.00 22.85 55.12
N ALA A 22 -19.22 23.84 54.25
CA ALA A 22 -18.78 25.22 54.45
C ALA A 22 -19.84 26.11 55.14
N VAL A 23 -21.11 25.91 54.81
CA VAL A 23 -22.23 26.79 55.23
C VAL A 23 -22.90 26.24 56.49
N ARG A 24 -22.94 24.94 56.71
CA ARG A 24 -23.62 24.31 57.83
C ARG A 24 -22.69 24.06 59.05
N LYS A 25 -23.13 24.38 60.26
CA LYS A 25 -22.48 23.87 61.47
C LYS A 25 -22.75 22.37 61.58
N LEU A 26 -21.72 21.57 61.59
CA LEU A 26 -21.78 20.12 61.66
C LEU A 26 -21.33 19.65 63.08
N GLU A 27 -22.06 18.68 63.60
CA GLU A 27 -21.73 18.04 64.91
C GLU A 27 -20.43 17.18 64.81
N PRO A 28 -19.78 16.93 65.97
CA PRO A 28 -18.60 16.07 66.01
C PRO A 28 -18.90 14.66 65.40
N GLY A 29 -18.15 14.31 64.36
CA GLY A 29 -18.33 13.06 63.60
C GLY A 29 -19.14 13.17 62.28
N GLU A 30 -20.11 14.10 62.19
CA GLU A 30 -20.98 14.28 61.01
C GLU A 30 -20.18 14.69 59.78
N ARG A 31 -19.13 15.48 59.99
CA ARG A 31 -18.23 15.94 58.90
C ARG A 31 -17.61 14.77 58.11
N ALA A 32 -17.15 13.72 58.79
CA ALA A 32 -16.56 12.60 58.13
C ALA A 32 -17.56 11.78 57.29
N HIS A 33 -18.81 11.73 57.74
CA HIS A 33 -19.92 11.08 57.02
C HIS A 33 -20.28 11.88 55.75
N VAL A 34 -20.44 13.21 55.84
CA VAL A 34 -20.76 14.09 54.72
C VAL A 34 -19.64 14.05 53.66
N VAL A 35 -18.36 14.06 54.08
CA VAL A 35 -17.23 13.97 53.14
C VAL A 35 -17.24 12.65 52.37
N ARG A 36 -17.57 11.54 53.05
CA ARG A 36 -17.67 10.22 52.40
C ARG A 36 -18.83 10.16 51.40
N ASP A 37 -19.98 10.71 51.80
CA ASP A 37 -21.15 10.80 50.91
C ASP A 37 -20.86 11.63 49.66
N LEU A 38 -20.27 12.82 49.79
CA LEU A 38 -19.88 13.66 48.69
C LEU A 38 -18.84 13.00 47.76
N ALA A 39 -17.92 12.20 48.33
CA ALA A 39 -16.92 11.49 47.56
C ALA A 39 -17.50 10.26 46.76
N SER A 40 -18.63 9.71 47.24
CA SER A 40 -19.33 8.60 46.58
C SER A 40 -20.10 9.05 45.35
N ARG A 41 -20.47 10.34 45.25
CA ARG A 41 -21.29 10.90 44.15
C ARG A 41 -20.49 11.11 42.88
N LEU A 42 -21.21 11.08 41.74
CA LEU A 42 -20.70 11.47 40.45
C LEU A 42 -20.98 12.99 40.23
N TRP A 43 -19.97 13.71 39.82
CA TRP A 43 -20.04 15.14 39.60
C TRP A 43 -19.77 15.49 38.16
N LYS A 44 -20.58 16.37 37.56
CA LYS A 44 -20.35 16.87 36.20
C LYS A 44 -19.49 18.14 36.27
N THR A 45 -18.30 18.07 35.73
CA THR A 45 -17.36 19.21 35.66
C THR A 45 -17.84 20.30 34.69
N PRO A 46 -17.37 21.53 34.78
CA PRO A 46 -17.73 22.61 33.84
C PRO A 46 -17.41 22.32 32.39
N ASP A 47 -16.44 21.42 32.11
CA ASP A 47 -16.10 20.93 30.77
C ASP A 47 -16.93 19.71 30.33
N GLY A 48 -17.96 19.34 31.10
CA GLY A 48 -18.94 18.31 30.77
C GLY A 48 -18.55 16.88 31.15
N ARG A 49 -17.38 16.64 31.71
CA ARG A 49 -16.94 15.30 32.14
C ARG A 49 -17.62 14.89 33.45
N VAL A 50 -17.88 13.61 33.58
CA VAL A 50 -18.43 13.02 34.80
C VAL A 50 -17.27 12.36 35.59
N ILE A 51 -17.02 12.87 36.81
CA ILE A 51 -15.90 12.39 37.65
C ILE A 51 -16.36 12.08 39.09
N ARG A 52 -15.60 11.23 39.76
CA ARG A 52 -15.65 11.08 41.23
C ARG A 52 -14.52 11.88 41.85
N ILE A 53 -14.80 12.50 42.99
CA ILE A 53 -13.83 13.35 43.69
C ILE A 53 -13.44 12.69 44.97
N HIS A 54 -12.15 12.47 45.15
CA HIS A 54 -11.63 11.81 46.36
C HIS A 54 -11.84 12.65 47.59
N ALA A 55 -12.19 12.00 48.74
CA ALA A 55 -12.44 12.67 50.03
C ALA A 55 -11.33 13.63 50.46
N ARG A 56 -10.07 13.31 50.20
CA ARG A 56 -8.91 14.18 50.47
C ARG A 56 -8.95 15.49 49.64
N THR A 57 -9.46 15.42 48.42
CA THR A 57 -9.60 16.62 47.58
C THR A 57 -10.69 17.55 48.08
N ILE A 58 -11.83 17.01 48.51
CA ILE A 58 -12.93 17.75 49.13
C ILE A 58 -12.45 18.45 50.40
N THR A 59 -11.75 17.73 51.27
CA THR A 59 -11.19 18.28 52.51
C THR A 59 -10.17 19.39 52.24
N ARG A 60 -9.32 19.22 51.21
CA ARG A 60 -8.35 20.25 50.81
C ARG A 60 -9.03 21.51 50.27
N TRP A 61 -10.08 21.37 49.47
CA TRP A 61 -10.84 22.53 48.99
C TRP A 61 -11.54 23.26 50.14
N LEU A 62 -12.11 22.52 51.10
CA LEU A 62 -12.72 23.15 52.29
C LEU A 62 -11.70 23.89 53.13
N SER A 63 -10.50 23.34 53.32
CA SER A 63 -9.42 24.02 54.04
C SER A 63 -9.01 25.33 53.35
N ARG A 64 -8.85 25.31 52.01
CA ARG A 64 -8.52 26.51 51.21
C ARG A 64 -9.64 27.57 51.26
N TYR A 65 -10.88 27.11 51.18
CA TYR A 65 -12.03 28.01 51.33
C TYR A 65 -12.08 28.68 52.68
N ARG A 66 -11.78 27.96 53.78
CA ARG A 66 -11.72 28.50 55.14
C ARG A 66 -10.58 29.52 55.34
N ALA A 67 -9.46 29.30 54.66
CA ALA A 67 -8.28 30.16 54.72
C ALA A 67 -8.43 31.46 53.89
N SER A 68 -9.01 31.37 52.71
CA SER A 68 -8.97 32.49 51.70
C SER A 68 -10.33 32.72 51.03
N GLY A 69 -11.44 32.22 51.59
CA GLY A 69 -12.77 32.37 50.97
C GLY A 69 -12.85 31.73 49.58
N PHE A 70 -13.71 32.30 48.75
CA PHE A 70 -13.90 31.84 47.38
C PHE A 70 -12.63 31.91 46.51
N ALA A 71 -11.74 32.89 46.77
CA ALA A 71 -10.46 33.01 46.08
C ALA A 71 -9.56 31.74 46.25
N GLY A 72 -9.66 31.07 47.41
CA GLY A 72 -8.91 29.81 47.65
C GLY A 72 -9.38 28.63 46.81
N LEU A 73 -10.53 28.75 46.16
CA LEU A 73 -11.06 27.73 45.24
C LEU A 73 -10.68 27.95 43.76
N LEU A 74 -10.15 29.10 43.43
CA LEU A 74 -9.65 29.37 42.07
C LEU A 74 -8.53 28.38 41.74
N PRO A 75 -8.43 27.90 40.50
CA PRO A 75 -7.27 27.15 40.07
C PRO A 75 -6.00 27.99 40.22
N GLU A 76 -5.02 27.45 40.97
CA GLU A 76 -3.69 28.06 41.04
C GLU A 76 -3.03 27.99 39.67
N GLU A 77 -2.42 29.07 39.24
CA GLU A 77 -1.51 29.04 38.10
C GLU A 77 -0.27 28.27 38.53
N ARG A 78 0.08 27.26 37.76
CA ARG A 78 1.36 26.57 37.97
C ARG A 78 2.48 27.62 37.80
N SER A 79 3.29 27.80 38.81
CA SER A 79 4.44 28.69 38.80
C SER A 79 5.50 28.37 37.75
N ASP A 80 5.47 27.10 37.23
CA ASP A 80 6.31 26.61 36.14
C ASP A 80 5.69 26.82 34.76
N ARG A 81 4.44 27.39 34.65
CA ARG A 81 3.76 27.63 33.39
C ARG A 81 4.30 28.94 32.78
N GLY A 82 5.28 28.76 31.89
CA GLY A 82 5.96 29.90 31.24
C GLY A 82 7.44 30.01 31.59
N VAL A 83 7.92 29.35 32.63
CA VAL A 83 9.36 29.12 32.80
C VAL A 83 9.79 28.09 31.75
N ARG A 84 10.03 28.60 30.55
CA ARG A 84 10.59 27.80 29.48
C ARG A 84 11.97 27.38 29.91
N ARG A 85 12.26 26.07 29.96
CA ARG A 85 13.62 25.57 29.94
C ARG A 85 14.19 26.00 28.59
N VAL A 86 14.82 27.18 28.56
CA VAL A 86 15.40 27.72 27.33
C VAL A 86 16.66 26.94 27.07
N LEU A 87 16.68 26.18 25.97
CA LEU A 87 17.94 25.61 25.51
C LEU A 87 18.87 26.74 25.08
N PRO A 88 20.18 26.62 25.31
CA PRO A 88 21.15 27.60 24.80
C PRO A 88 20.92 27.82 23.30
N GLU A 89 21.01 29.05 22.84
CA GLU A 89 20.77 29.43 21.46
C GLU A 89 21.65 28.64 20.48
N GLN A 90 22.90 28.42 20.85
CA GLN A 90 23.85 27.61 20.09
C GLN A 90 23.39 26.17 19.87
N VAL A 91 22.78 25.55 20.89
CA VAL A 91 22.22 24.20 20.82
C VAL A 91 21.03 24.15 19.87
N VAL A 92 20.15 25.16 19.93
CA VAL A 92 18.99 25.24 19.03
C VAL A 92 19.44 25.50 17.60
N ALA A 93 20.38 26.42 17.39
CA ALA A 93 20.95 26.71 16.07
C ALA A 93 21.58 25.45 15.43
N ARG A 94 22.39 24.69 16.19
CA ARG A 94 22.99 23.46 15.71
C ARG A 94 21.93 22.39 15.38
N ALA A 95 20.92 22.27 16.23
CA ALA A 95 19.82 21.33 15.98
C ALA A 95 19.03 21.66 14.71
N ILE A 96 18.85 22.95 14.39
CA ILE A 96 18.23 23.42 13.15
C ILE A 96 19.08 22.99 11.94
N VAL A 97 20.39 23.22 11.99
CA VAL A 97 21.32 22.81 10.92
C VAL A 97 21.24 21.30 10.71
N LEU A 98 21.37 20.50 11.78
CA LEU A 98 21.28 19.04 11.72
C LEU A 98 19.95 18.54 11.14
N ARG A 99 18.83 19.22 11.41
CA ARG A 99 17.54 18.90 10.83
C ARG A 99 17.44 19.26 9.35
N GLN A 100 18.08 20.35 8.93
CA GLN A 100 18.11 20.80 7.53
C GLN A 100 19.02 19.94 6.66
N GLU A 101 20.15 19.49 7.21
CA GLU A 101 21.06 18.53 6.55
C GLU A 101 20.34 17.24 6.19
N ASP A 102 19.60 16.67 7.13
CA ASP A 102 18.79 15.46 6.92
C ASP A 102 17.46 15.56 7.69
N PRO A 103 16.36 15.83 6.98
CA PRO A 103 15.01 15.93 7.55
C PRO A 103 14.50 14.66 8.20
N GLU A 104 15.06 13.50 7.84
CA GLU A 104 14.63 12.21 8.39
C GLU A 104 15.25 11.91 9.77
N ARG A 105 16.29 12.60 10.18
CA ARG A 105 16.87 12.44 11.52
C ARG A 105 15.81 12.62 12.61
N SER A 106 15.70 11.66 13.52
CA SER A 106 14.82 11.78 14.67
C SER A 106 15.36 12.83 15.67
N VAL A 107 14.49 13.39 16.53
CA VAL A 107 14.92 14.32 17.58
C VAL A 107 15.96 13.68 18.52
N LEU A 108 15.82 12.39 18.81
CA LEU A 108 16.78 11.64 19.62
C LEU A 108 18.13 11.51 18.92
N GLN A 109 18.13 11.31 17.61
CA GLN A 109 19.33 11.24 16.79
C GLN A 109 20.09 12.58 16.78
N ILE A 110 19.35 13.70 16.64
CA ILE A 110 19.92 15.06 16.72
C ILE A 110 20.54 15.31 18.11
N ILE A 111 19.85 14.92 19.20
CA ILE A 111 20.40 15.01 20.56
C ILE A 111 21.70 14.20 20.64
N ARG A 112 21.68 12.96 20.17
CA ARG A 112 22.86 12.09 20.23
C ARG A 112 24.06 12.65 19.46
N ILE A 113 23.84 13.25 18.30
CA ILE A 113 24.90 13.91 17.51
C ILE A 113 25.50 15.06 18.32
N MET A 114 24.66 15.93 18.91
CA MET A 114 25.13 17.07 19.70
C MET A 114 25.88 16.64 20.98
N GLU A 115 25.46 15.54 21.61
CA GLU A 115 26.21 14.95 22.73
C GLU A 115 27.59 14.46 22.29
N LEU A 116 27.69 13.80 21.12
CA LEU A 116 28.95 13.32 20.55
C LEU A 116 29.85 14.47 20.08
N GLU A 117 29.28 15.61 19.65
CA GLU A 117 29.99 16.85 19.33
C GLU A 117 30.46 17.60 20.60
N GLY A 118 30.10 17.13 21.80
CA GLY A 118 30.45 17.78 23.07
C GLY A 118 29.67 19.07 23.35
N MET A 119 28.58 19.32 22.60
CA MET A 119 27.75 20.53 22.79
C MET A 119 26.76 20.42 23.94
N ALA A 120 26.53 19.23 24.46
CA ALA A 120 25.67 18.97 25.59
C ALA A 120 26.12 17.71 26.34
N GLU A 121 25.98 17.72 27.65
CA GLU A 121 26.17 16.52 28.47
C GLU A 121 25.10 15.47 28.18
N PRO A 122 25.42 14.17 28.23
CA PRO A 122 24.47 13.09 28.01
C PRO A 122 23.23 13.22 28.90
N GLY A 123 22.05 13.26 28.28
CA GLY A 123 20.76 13.37 28.96
C GLY A 123 20.37 14.80 29.41
N ALA A 124 21.19 15.82 29.19
CA ALA A 124 20.86 17.21 29.52
C ALA A 124 19.72 17.76 28.67
N ILE A 125 19.61 17.35 27.42
CA ILE A 125 18.59 17.81 26.47
C ILE A 125 17.42 16.82 26.46
N LYS A 126 16.23 17.29 26.86
CA LYS A 126 15.03 16.45 26.77
C LYS A 126 14.42 16.51 25.37
N ARG A 127 13.98 15.34 24.87
CA ARG A 127 13.34 15.18 23.55
C ARG A 127 12.19 16.17 23.31
N THR A 128 11.33 16.35 24.31
CA THR A 128 10.17 17.25 24.21
C THR A 128 10.59 18.69 24.07
N THR A 129 11.58 19.15 24.86
CA THR A 129 12.07 20.53 24.85
C THR A 129 12.74 20.89 23.51
N LEU A 130 13.57 19.97 22.96
CA LEU A 130 14.18 20.20 21.66
C LEU A 130 13.15 20.09 20.53
N GLY A 131 12.21 19.14 20.61
CA GLY A 131 11.12 19.02 19.64
C GLY A 131 10.27 20.29 19.55
N GLU A 132 9.90 20.87 20.70
CA GLU A 132 9.19 22.15 20.76
C GLU A 132 10.01 23.34 20.22
N ALA A 133 11.32 23.33 20.44
CA ALA A 133 12.21 24.36 19.90
C ALA A 133 12.28 24.29 18.36
N LEU A 134 12.42 23.07 17.79
CA LEU A 134 12.41 22.85 16.35
C LEU A 134 11.06 23.20 15.70
N CYS A 135 9.93 22.89 16.37
CA CYS A 135 8.60 23.30 15.90
C CYS A 135 8.46 24.84 15.88
N ARG A 136 8.91 25.54 16.92
CA ARG A 136 8.87 26.99 16.97
C ARG A 136 9.76 27.66 15.93
N ALA A 137 10.88 27.02 15.59
CA ALA A 137 11.77 27.47 14.52
C ALA A 137 11.23 27.15 13.11
N GLY A 138 10.06 26.51 12.97
CA GLY A 138 9.50 26.13 11.65
C GLY A 138 10.27 25.02 10.96
N VAL A 139 11.06 24.24 11.70
CA VAL A 139 11.88 23.14 11.18
C VAL A 139 11.53 21.78 11.81
N SER A 140 10.28 21.62 12.23
CA SER A 140 9.77 20.29 12.58
C SER A 140 9.88 19.35 11.38
N ARG A 141 9.99 18.02 11.61
CA ARG A 141 10.02 17.05 10.53
C ARG A 141 8.88 17.22 9.54
N ALA A 142 7.67 17.48 10.05
CA ALA A 142 6.48 17.72 9.24
C ALA A 142 6.57 18.99 8.39
N GLU A 143 7.14 20.07 8.91
CA GLU A 143 7.29 21.35 8.20
C GLU A 143 8.38 21.29 7.15
N VAL A 144 9.54 20.72 7.47
CA VAL A 144 10.64 20.54 6.50
C VAL A 144 10.23 19.59 5.38
N THR A 145 9.50 18.51 5.70
CA THR A 145 8.96 17.60 4.70
C THR A 145 7.87 18.26 3.85
N ARG A 146 7.04 19.16 4.45
CA ARG A 146 6.01 19.92 3.74
C ARG A 146 6.62 20.96 2.80
N ASN A 147 7.72 21.60 3.18
CA ASN A 147 8.47 22.56 2.35
C ASN A 147 9.32 21.90 1.26
N LYS A 148 9.59 20.58 1.35
CA LYS A 148 10.10 19.80 0.24
C LYS A 148 8.97 19.56 -0.76
N GLN A 149 8.76 20.54 -1.65
CA GLN A 149 7.88 20.50 -2.81
C GLN A 149 6.41 20.11 -2.47
N THR A 150 5.50 21.05 -2.53
CA THR A 150 4.07 20.84 -2.75
C THR A 150 3.92 20.08 -4.07
N PHE A 151 3.84 18.76 -4.01
CA PHE A 151 3.45 17.96 -5.16
C PHE A 151 1.98 18.25 -5.43
N GLN A 152 1.69 18.87 -6.57
CA GLN A 152 0.33 18.89 -7.07
C GLN A 152 -0.12 17.45 -7.19
N LEU A 153 -1.24 17.12 -6.55
CA LEU A 153 -1.92 15.84 -6.72
C LEU A 153 -2.35 15.75 -8.18
N ARG A 154 -1.47 15.23 -9.05
CA ARG A 154 -1.82 14.99 -10.44
C ARG A 154 -2.59 13.68 -10.50
N GLU A 155 -3.83 13.78 -10.91
CA GLU A 155 -4.66 12.67 -11.32
C GLU A 155 -4.81 12.72 -12.82
N SER A 156 -4.70 11.57 -13.49
CA SER A 156 -4.97 11.48 -14.93
C SER A 156 -6.43 11.82 -15.21
N PRO A 157 -6.75 12.51 -16.31
CA PRO A 157 -8.08 13.06 -16.53
C PRO A 157 -9.15 12.00 -16.84
N TYR A 158 -8.78 10.83 -17.36
CA TYR A 158 -9.69 9.76 -17.74
C TYR A 158 -9.04 8.37 -17.58
N PRO A 159 -9.84 7.30 -17.57
CA PRO A 159 -9.34 5.93 -17.51
C PRO A 159 -8.38 5.62 -18.67
N ASN A 160 -7.34 4.82 -18.37
CA ASN A 160 -6.32 4.41 -19.33
C ASN A 160 -5.42 5.53 -19.87
N ALA A 161 -5.51 6.78 -19.40
CA ALA A 161 -4.57 7.83 -19.79
C ALA A 161 -3.14 7.52 -19.30
N LEU A 162 -3.02 6.99 -18.09
CA LEU A 162 -1.74 6.64 -17.47
C LEU A 162 -1.87 5.40 -16.60
N TRP A 163 -1.05 4.39 -16.87
CA TRP A 163 -0.86 3.26 -15.98
C TRP A 163 0.47 3.34 -15.25
N GLN A 164 0.48 2.96 -13.99
CA GLN A 164 1.68 2.77 -13.19
C GLN A 164 1.90 1.28 -13.01
N VAL A 165 3.13 0.81 -13.27
CA VAL A 165 3.52 -0.59 -13.06
C VAL A 165 4.75 -0.66 -12.17
N ASP A 166 4.72 -1.61 -11.22
CA ASP A 166 5.80 -1.82 -10.28
C ASP A 166 5.72 -3.23 -9.67
N THR A 167 6.81 -3.62 -8.98
CA THR A 167 6.95 -4.92 -8.33
C THR A 167 7.37 -4.74 -6.89
N CYS A 168 6.81 -5.56 -5.99
CA CYS A 168 7.30 -5.67 -4.62
C CYS A 168 7.45 -7.13 -4.20
N GLN A 169 8.33 -7.40 -3.23
CA GLN A 169 8.40 -8.69 -2.54
C GLN A 169 7.31 -8.71 -1.47
N ILE A 170 6.45 -9.74 -1.49
CA ILE A 170 5.28 -9.72 -0.62
C ILE A 170 5.19 -10.94 0.30
N LEU A 171 5.60 -12.12 -0.15
CA LEU A 171 5.46 -13.38 0.59
C LEU A 171 6.71 -14.24 0.49
N ARG A 172 6.79 -15.25 1.35
CA ARG A 172 7.77 -16.33 1.29
C ARG A 172 7.06 -17.67 1.30
N LEU A 173 7.11 -18.38 0.18
CA LEU A 173 6.49 -19.70 -0.01
C LEU A 173 7.56 -20.79 0.09
N PRO A 174 7.38 -21.87 0.89
CA PRO A 174 8.25 -23.02 0.89
C PRO A 174 8.20 -23.76 -0.45
N ASP A 175 9.36 -24.18 -0.97
CA ASP A 175 9.44 -25.10 -2.09
C ASP A 175 9.31 -26.56 -1.62
N ALA A 176 9.30 -27.52 -2.55
CA ALA A 176 9.21 -28.95 -2.26
C ALA A 176 10.33 -29.47 -1.33
N GLN A 177 11.46 -28.74 -1.22
CA GLN A 177 12.56 -29.03 -0.32
C GLN A 177 12.49 -28.24 0.99
N GLY A 178 11.40 -27.53 1.26
CA GLY A 178 11.20 -26.71 2.46
C GLY A 178 11.97 -25.38 2.48
N ARG A 179 12.67 -25.01 1.39
CA ARG A 179 13.38 -23.74 1.28
C ARG A 179 12.40 -22.63 0.96
N ARG A 180 12.41 -21.55 1.74
CA ARG A 180 11.52 -20.41 1.54
C ARG A 180 11.96 -19.57 0.33
N ARG A 181 11.15 -19.54 -0.71
CA ARG A 181 11.32 -18.70 -1.90
C ARG A 181 10.55 -17.40 -1.74
N THR A 182 11.14 -16.31 -2.18
CA THR A 182 10.46 -15.01 -2.23
C THR A 182 9.46 -14.99 -3.39
N ILE A 183 8.24 -14.58 -3.10
CA ILE A 183 7.18 -14.36 -4.09
C ILE A 183 7.07 -12.85 -4.34
N HIS A 184 7.04 -12.49 -5.62
CA HIS A 184 6.94 -11.12 -6.10
C HIS A 184 5.51 -10.82 -6.54
N LEU A 185 5.01 -9.67 -6.10
CA LEU A 185 3.73 -9.13 -6.54
C LEU A 185 4.00 -8.06 -7.59
N VAL A 186 3.63 -8.32 -8.82
CA VAL A 186 3.64 -7.31 -9.90
C VAL A 186 2.24 -6.74 -10.02
N ALA A 187 2.13 -5.41 -10.06
CA ALA A 187 0.86 -4.74 -10.14
C ALA A 187 0.86 -3.59 -11.16
N CYS A 188 -0.28 -3.43 -11.81
CA CYS A 188 -0.54 -2.36 -12.75
C CYS A 188 -1.78 -1.58 -12.30
N LEU A 189 -1.62 -0.31 -11.96
CA LEU A 189 -2.65 0.59 -11.45
C LEU A 189 -2.98 1.65 -12.51
N ASP A 190 -4.25 1.82 -12.80
CA ASP A 190 -4.75 2.96 -13.58
C ASP A 190 -4.79 4.22 -12.70
N ASP A 191 -4.09 5.26 -13.11
CA ASP A 191 -3.91 6.48 -12.32
C ASP A 191 -5.20 7.25 -12.08
N HIS A 192 -6.17 7.19 -13.00
CA HIS A 192 -7.48 7.81 -12.87
C HIS A 192 -8.41 7.03 -11.95
N SER A 193 -8.71 5.78 -12.32
CA SER A 193 -9.72 4.97 -11.63
C SER A 193 -9.24 4.36 -10.32
N ARG A 194 -7.92 4.18 -10.15
CA ARG A 194 -7.29 3.37 -9.10
C ARG A 194 -7.51 1.87 -9.30
N HIS A 195 -8.11 1.46 -10.41
CA HIS A 195 -8.30 0.05 -10.71
C HIS A 195 -6.96 -0.66 -10.86
N VAL A 196 -6.84 -1.84 -10.26
CA VAL A 196 -5.60 -2.62 -10.23
C VAL A 196 -5.80 -3.98 -10.90
N VAL A 197 -4.80 -4.36 -11.69
CA VAL A 197 -4.55 -5.75 -12.09
C VAL A 197 -3.23 -6.16 -11.47
N ALA A 198 -3.23 -7.28 -10.75
CA ALA A 198 -2.06 -7.75 -10.02
C ALA A 198 -1.91 -9.26 -10.14
N ARG A 199 -0.66 -9.74 -10.07
CA ARG A 199 -0.32 -11.16 -10.16
C ARG A 199 0.95 -11.48 -9.39
N LEU A 200 1.04 -12.72 -8.90
CA LEU A 200 2.20 -13.26 -8.20
C LEU A 200 3.15 -13.97 -9.16
N TYR A 201 4.45 -13.83 -8.90
CA TYR A 201 5.51 -14.47 -9.66
C TYR A 201 6.62 -14.95 -8.72
N VAL A 202 7.31 -16.02 -9.09
CA VAL A 202 8.50 -16.50 -8.36
C VAL A 202 9.77 -15.74 -8.72
N ALA A 203 9.72 -14.91 -9.74
CA ALA A 203 10.84 -14.07 -10.17
C ALA A 203 10.36 -12.66 -10.49
N ASP A 204 11.19 -11.67 -10.18
CA ASP A 204 11.02 -10.29 -10.61
C ASP A 204 11.84 -10.09 -11.89
N ASP A 205 11.27 -10.49 -13.00
CA ASP A 205 11.94 -10.50 -14.29
C ASP A 205 11.06 -9.95 -15.43
N ARG A 206 11.69 -9.81 -16.59
CA ARG A 206 11.04 -9.27 -17.80
C ARG A 206 9.78 -10.03 -18.22
N PRO A 207 9.77 -11.39 -18.21
CA PRO A 207 8.57 -12.15 -18.51
C PRO A 207 7.40 -11.84 -17.60
N ALA A 208 7.62 -11.70 -16.28
CA ALA A 208 6.57 -11.42 -15.30
C ALA A 208 5.84 -10.09 -15.59
N VAL A 209 6.60 -9.04 -15.88
CA VAL A 209 6.04 -7.71 -16.24
C VAL A 209 5.26 -7.78 -17.54
N ALA A 210 5.79 -8.47 -18.55
CA ALA A 210 5.14 -8.63 -19.85
C ALA A 210 3.83 -9.43 -19.75
N ASP A 211 3.80 -10.53 -19.00
CA ASP A 211 2.59 -11.31 -18.76
C ASP A 211 1.52 -10.49 -18.04
N LEU A 212 1.90 -9.75 -16.98
CA LEU A 212 0.95 -8.87 -16.29
C LEU A 212 0.37 -7.82 -17.22
N LEU A 213 1.19 -7.15 -18.05
CA LEU A 213 0.72 -6.13 -18.98
C LEU A 213 -0.21 -6.69 -20.05
N LYS A 214 0.09 -7.86 -20.62
CA LYS A 214 -0.84 -8.55 -21.55
C LYS A 214 -2.19 -8.76 -20.89
N ARG A 215 -2.22 -9.29 -19.66
CA ARG A 215 -3.47 -9.52 -18.91
C ARG A 215 -4.21 -8.25 -18.58
N ALA A 216 -3.51 -7.19 -18.19
CA ALA A 216 -4.10 -5.90 -17.91
C ALA A 216 -4.73 -5.28 -19.17
N ILE A 217 -4.07 -5.36 -20.34
CA ILE A 217 -4.60 -4.87 -21.62
C ILE A 217 -5.83 -5.67 -22.04
N ILE A 218 -5.85 -6.99 -21.87
CA ILE A 218 -7.01 -7.83 -22.13
C ILE A 218 -8.18 -7.44 -21.21
N ALA A 219 -7.91 -7.18 -19.93
CA ALA A 219 -8.95 -6.93 -18.95
C ALA A 219 -9.61 -5.55 -19.07
N ARG A 220 -8.89 -4.52 -19.52
CA ARG A 220 -9.36 -3.12 -19.44
C ARG A 220 -8.99 -2.23 -20.64
N GLY A 221 -8.51 -2.80 -21.74
CA GLY A 221 -8.00 -2.05 -22.90
C GLY A 221 -6.58 -1.53 -22.67
N LYS A 222 -5.97 -0.91 -23.68
CA LYS A 222 -4.60 -0.41 -23.61
C LYS A 222 -4.51 1.00 -23.01
N PRO A 223 -3.42 1.33 -22.27
CA PRO A 223 -3.17 2.69 -21.82
C PRO A 223 -2.57 3.56 -22.95
N GLU A 224 -2.68 4.87 -22.80
CA GLU A 224 -1.92 5.81 -23.63
C GLU A 224 -0.46 5.90 -23.16
N THR A 225 -0.25 5.91 -21.84
CA THR A 225 1.08 6.02 -21.24
C THR A 225 1.27 4.93 -20.19
N LEU A 226 2.41 4.26 -20.25
CA LEU A 226 2.91 3.35 -19.20
C LEU A 226 4.04 4.04 -18.44
N TYR A 227 3.91 4.12 -17.11
CA TYR A 227 4.88 4.71 -16.20
C TYR A 227 5.48 3.62 -15.31
N SER A 228 6.80 3.45 -15.37
CA SER A 228 7.54 2.46 -14.59
C SER A 228 8.78 3.06 -13.94
N ASP A 229 9.43 2.30 -13.06
CA ASP A 229 10.74 2.67 -12.56
C ASP A 229 11.86 2.40 -13.57
N ASN A 230 13.10 2.66 -13.14
CA ASN A 230 14.31 2.37 -13.90
C ASN A 230 14.86 0.95 -13.63
N GLY A 231 14.07 0.04 -13.05
CA GLY A 231 14.47 -1.35 -12.82
C GLY A 231 14.76 -2.10 -14.14
N GLY A 232 15.70 -3.06 -14.09
CA GLY A 232 16.13 -3.79 -15.29
C GLY A 232 15.02 -4.54 -16.02
N ALA A 233 13.97 -4.97 -15.32
CA ALA A 233 12.80 -5.61 -15.92
C ALA A 233 11.99 -4.64 -16.77
N TYR A 234 11.91 -3.37 -16.39
CA TYR A 234 11.15 -2.32 -17.07
C TYR A 234 11.93 -1.63 -18.20
N HIS A 235 13.26 -1.66 -18.16
CA HIS A 235 14.15 -1.17 -19.21
C HIS A 235 14.45 -2.20 -20.30
N SER A 236 13.64 -3.26 -20.41
CA SER A 236 13.88 -4.25 -21.43
C SER A 236 13.53 -3.72 -22.82
N GLU A 237 14.44 -3.96 -23.78
CA GLU A 237 14.19 -3.66 -25.20
C GLU A 237 12.87 -4.28 -25.69
N MET A 238 12.55 -5.47 -25.22
CA MET A 238 11.31 -6.18 -25.54
C MET A 238 10.07 -5.40 -25.10
N LEU A 239 10.05 -4.89 -23.86
CA LEU A 239 8.91 -4.11 -23.36
C LEU A 239 8.76 -2.79 -24.12
N ALA A 240 9.89 -2.11 -24.42
CA ALA A 240 9.88 -0.88 -25.22
C ALA A 240 9.34 -1.14 -26.64
N VAL A 241 9.75 -2.24 -27.28
CA VAL A 241 9.26 -2.65 -28.61
C VAL A 241 7.76 -3.01 -28.53
N ALA A 242 7.32 -3.74 -27.52
CA ALA A 242 5.91 -4.07 -27.33
C ALA A 242 5.05 -2.81 -27.16
N CYS A 243 5.47 -1.88 -26.30
CA CYS A 243 4.81 -0.59 -26.12
C CYS A 243 4.74 0.21 -27.43
N ALA A 244 5.85 0.29 -28.19
CA ALA A 244 5.90 0.98 -29.45
C ALA A 244 4.93 0.38 -30.49
N LYS A 245 4.91 -0.96 -30.64
CA LYS A 245 3.97 -1.67 -31.54
C LYS A 245 2.52 -1.42 -31.18
N LEU A 246 2.20 -1.30 -29.89
CA LEU A 246 0.85 -1.05 -29.40
C LEU A 246 0.49 0.45 -29.37
N GLY A 247 1.44 1.35 -29.71
CA GLY A 247 1.25 2.79 -29.63
C GLY A 247 1.09 3.29 -28.18
N ILE A 248 1.77 2.64 -27.24
CA ILE A 248 1.80 3.01 -25.81
C ILE A 248 3.07 3.83 -25.56
N ALA A 249 2.94 5.04 -25.02
CA ALA A 249 4.07 5.87 -24.65
C ALA A 249 4.70 5.34 -23.35
N SER A 250 5.96 4.90 -23.41
CA SER A 250 6.69 4.46 -22.19
C SER A 250 7.41 5.64 -21.55
N LYS A 251 7.18 5.85 -20.26
CA LYS A 251 7.85 6.86 -19.43
C LYS A 251 8.48 6.22 -18.20
N HIS A 252 9.71 6.62 -17.90
CA HIS A 252 10.44 6.14 -16.72
C HIS A 252 10.65 7.26 -15.71
N THR A 253 10.76 6.90 -14.44
CA THR A 253 11.11 7.84 -13.36
C THR A 253 12.46 8.48 -13.63
N ARG A 254 12.55 9.80 -13.42
CA ARG A 254 13.88 10.42 -13.39
C ARG A 254 14.62 9.97 -12.13
N PRO A 255 15.94 9.66 -12.20
CA PRO A 255 16.74 9.33 -11.03
C PRO A 255 16.55 10.40 -9.93
N TYR A 256 16.40 9.96 -8.67
CA TYR A 256 16.22 10.82 -7.48
C TYR A 256 14.98 11.71 -7.44
N ARG A 257 13.97 11.47 -8.28
CA ARG A 257 12.67 12.16 -8.21
C ARG A 257 11.52 11.14 -8.24
N PRO A 258 11.11 10.57 -7.11
CA PRO A 258 9.99 9.61 -7.04
C PRO A 258 8.63 10.34 -7.16
N MET A 259 8.48 11.15 -8.23
CA MET A 259 7.25 11.92 -8.46
C MET A 259 6.25 11.06 -9.21
N GLY A 260 5.12 10.77 -8.59
CA GLY A 260 3.96 10.16 -9.24
C GLY A 260 3.67 8.69 -8.89
N ARG A 261 4.53 7.98 -8.13
CA ARG A 261 4.32 6.56 -7.76
C ARG A 261 3.57 6.36 -6.44
N GLY A 262 3.35 7.40 -5.67
CA GLY A 262 2.73 7.31 -4.33
C GLY A 262 1.35 6.66 -4.29
N LYS A 263 0.66 6.51 -5.45
CA LYS A 263 -0.61 5.81 -5.55
C LYS A 263 -0.40 4.29 -5.55
N LEU A 264 0.53 3.80 -6.37
CA LEU A 264 0.85 2.37 -6.45
C LEU A 264 1.62 1.90 -5.19
N GLU A 265 2.53 2.72 -4.65
CA GLU A 265 3.19 2.45 -3.37
C GLU A 265 2.16 2.29 -2.22
N ARG A 266 1.16 3.18 -2.16
CA ARG A 266 0.07 3.08 -1.18
C ARG A 266 -0.77 1.83 -1.39
N TRP A 267 -0.99 1.43 -2.64
CA TRP A 267 -1.67 0.18 -2.94
C TRP A 267 -0.89 -1.04 -2.44
N PHE A 268 0.43 -1.10 -2.68
CA PHE A 268 1.27 -2.18 -2.15
C PHE A 268 1.21 -2.28 -0.63
N HIS A 269 1.24 -1.15 0.09
CA HIS A 269 1.05 -1.15 1.54
C HIS A 269 -0.33 -1.68 1.96
N THR A 270 -1.36 -1.38 1.18
CA THR A 270 -2.71 -1.91 1.43
C THR A 270 -2.76 -3.42 1.19
N ALA A 271 -2.19 -3.89 0.07
CA ALA A 271 -2.10 -5.30 -0.27
C ALA A 271 -1.31 -6.09 0.79
N GLU A 272 -0.16 -5.58 1.23
CA GLU A 272 0.66 -6.19 2.26
C GLU A 272 -0.09 -6.36 3.58
N ARG A 273 -0.81 -5.32 4.03
CA ARG A 273 -1.52 -5.34 5.32
C ARG A 273 -2.81 -6.14 5.30
N GLN A 274 -3.60 -6.06 4.24
CA GLN A 274 -4.93 -6.65 4.19
C GLN A 274 -4.93 -8.06 3.63
N TRP A 275 -4.09 -8.33 2.64
CA TRP A 275 -4.00 -9.64 1.99
C TRP A 275 -2.72 -10.39 2.37
N GLY A 276 -1.55 -9.74 2.28
CA GLY A 276 -0.25 -10.38 2.47
C GLY A 276 -0.06 -10.97 3.86
N SER A 277 -0.51 -10.27 4.91
CA SER A 277 -0.43 -10.78 6.29
C SER A 277 -1.31 -12.03 6.50
N GLU A 278 -2.51 -12.08 5.90
CA GLU A 278 -3.38 -13.25 5.97
C GLU A 278 -2.83 -14.40 5.13
N ALA A 279 -2.36 -14.10 3.91
CA ALA A 279 -1.76 -15.09 3.03
C ALA A 279 -0.52 -15.76 3.68
N GLN A 280 0.38 -14.97 4.29
CA GLN A 280 1.55 -15.51 4.97
C GLN A 280 1.17 -16.38 6.18
N ALA A 281 0.15 -15.99 6.94
CA ALA A 281 -0.35 -16.80 8.05
C ALA A 281 -0.94 -18.15 7.57
N LEU A 282 -1.63 -18.15 6.42
CA LEU A 282 -2.16 -19.40 5.82
C LEU A 282 -1.05 -20.29 5.26
N ILE A 283 0.01 -19.70 4.68
CA ILE A 283 1.22 -20.43 4.26
C ILE A 283 1.91 -21.07 5.47
N ASP A 284 2.13 -20.30 6.53
CA ASP A 284 2.80 -20.78 7.74
C ASP A 284 1.99 -21.87 8.48
N ALA A 285 0.67 -21.84 8.32
CA ALA A 285 -0.25 -22.90 8.80
C ALA A 285 -0.37 -24.11 7.84
N GLY A 286 0.33 -24.12 6.69
CA GLY A 286 0.26 -25.18 5.68
C GLY A 286 -1.07 -25.27 4.92
N ARG A 287 -1.89 -24.22 4.95
CA ARG A 287 -3.21 -24.18 4.29
C ARG A 287 -3.18 -23.66 2.86
N LEU A 288 -2.15 -22.89 2.51
CA LEU A 288 -1.82 -22.48 1.15
C LEU A 288 -0.39 -22.91 0.86
N THR A 289 -0.23 -23.81 -0.09
CA THR A 289 1.04 -24.47 -0.39
C THR A 289 1.54 -24.21 -1.80
N THR A 290 0.66 -23.77 -2.69
CA THR A 290 0.97 -23.55 -4.10
C THR A 290 0.82 -22.09 -4.52
N LEU A 291 1.55 -21.71 -5.57
CA LEU A 291 1.42 -20.36 -6.15
C LEU A 291 0.03 -20.14 -6.75
N ASP A 292 -0.59 -21.18 -7.29
CA ASP A 292 -1.92 -21.06 -7.92
C ASP A 292 -3.02 -20.81 -6.88
N GLU A 293 -2.98 -21.46 -5.72
CA GLU A 293 -3.89 -21.14 -4.60
C GLU A 293 -3.73 -19.68 -4.13
N LEU A 294 -2.49 -19.23 -3.97
CA LEU A 294 -2.19 -17.86 -3.63
C LEU A 294 -2.67 -16.87 -4.69
N GLN A 295 -2.54 -17.24 -5.97
CA GLN A 295 -3.01 -16.44 -7.09
C GLN A 295 -4.53 -16.30 -7.10
N GLN A 296 -5.27 -17.37 -6.81
CA GLN A 296 -6.73 -17.37 -6.68
C GLN A 296 -7.17 -16.48 -5.52
N PHE A 297 -6.50 -16.59 -4.36
CA PHE A 297 -6.76 -15.75 -3.19
C PHE A 297 -6.49 -14.27 -3.47
N LEU A 298 -5.36 -13.94 -4.13
CA LEU A 298 -5.07 -12.58 -4.55
C LEU A 298 -6.12 -12.04 -5.51
N GLY A 299 -6.51 -12.83 -6.51
CA GLY A 299 -7.53 -12.47 -7.49
C GLY A 299 -8.87 -12.15 -6.82
N ALA A 300 -9.34 -13.01 -5.93
CA ALA A 300 -10.56 -12.81 -5.17
C ALA A 300 -10.50 -11.52 -4.32
N TRP A 301 -9.38 -11.26 -3.65
CA TRP A 301 -9.18 -10.05 -2.86
C TRP A 301 -9.16 -8.79 -3.72
N VAL A 302 -8.41 -8.80 -4.83
CA VAL A 302 -8.33 -7.64 -5.74
C VAL A 302 -9.69 -7.30 -6.32
N HIS A 303 -10.45 -8.30 -6.79
CA HIS A 303 -11.75 -8.08 -7.43
C HIS A 303 -12.84 -7.69 -6.43
N ASN A 304 -12.96 -8.41 -5.31
CA ASN A 304 -14.12 -8.24 -4.42
C ASN A 304 -13.88 -7.20 -3.32
N GLU A 305 -12.62 -7.04 -2.84
CA GLU A 305 -12.30 -6.14 -1.75
C GLU A 305 -11.68 -4.83 -2.22
N TYR A 306 -10.74 -4.86 -3.17
CA TYR A 306 -10.07 -3.63 -3.56
C TYR A 306 -10.80 -2.89 -4.69
N ASN A 307 -11.03 -3.53 -5.85
CA ASN A 307 -11.64 -2.86 -7.01
C ASN A 307 -13.13 -2.56 -6.83
N ALA A 308 -13.86 -3.38 -6.08
CA ALA A 308 -15.28 -3.22 -5.81
C ALA A 308 -15.60 -2.32 -4.61
N ARG A 309 -14.61 -1.93 -3.80
CA ARG A 309 -14.82 -1.10 -2.60
C ARG A 309 -14.66 0.39 -2.91
N VAL A 310 -15.49 1.23 -2.24
CA VAL A 310 -15.38 2.69 -2.37
C VAL A 310 -14.03 3.18 -1.87
N HIS A 311 -13.26 3.82 -2.75
CA HIS A 311 -11.95 4.36 -2.46
C HIS A 311 -12.07 5.72 -1.75
N SER A 312 -11.35 5.91 -0.63
CA SER A 312 -11.47 7.09 0.24
C SER A 312 -11.17 8.44 -0.45
N SER A 313 -10.27 8.46 -1.43
CA SER A 313 -9.90 9.70 -2.13
C SER A 313 -10.77 10.01 -3.34
N THR A 314 -11.44 9.02 -3.93
CA THR A 314 -12.24 9.19 -5.14
C THR A 314 -13.74 9.12 -4.86
N HIS A 315 -14.13 8.64 -3.67
CA HIS A 315 -15.52 8.44 -3.23
C HIS A 315 -16.35 7.55 -4.18
N ARG A 316 -15.68 6.74 -5.00
CA ARG A 316 -16.24 5.75 -5.91
C ARG A 316 -15.42 4.48 -5.88
N THR A 317 -15.99 3.38 -6.37
CA THR A 317 -15.22 2.15 -6.56
C THR A 317 -14.25 2.30 -7.74
N PRO A 318 -13.08 1.65 -7.73
CA PRO A 318 -12.22 1.58 -8.90
C PRO A 318 -12.92 1.02 -10.14
N ASP A 319 -13.78 0.01 -9.98
CA ASP A 319 -14.58 -0.57 -11.07
C ASP A 319 -15.51 0.47 -11.70
N ASP A 320 -16.29 1.20 -10.90
CA ASP A 320 -17.21 2.25 -11.39
C ASP A 320 -16.45 3.37 -12.13
N ARG A 321 -15.29 3.76 -11.58
CA ARG A 321 -14.49 4.81 -12.21
C ARG A 321 -13.84 4.36 -13.51
N LEU A 322 -13.43 3.10 -13.61
CA LEU A 322 -12.92 2.53 -14.86
C LEU A 322 -14.02 2.50 -15.93
N GLY A 323 -15.27 2.18 -15.52
CA GLY A 323 -16.43 2.17 -16.39
C GLY A 323 -16.92 3.56 -16.85
N CYS A 324 -16.47 4.64 -16.18
CA CYS A 324 -16.80 6.01 -16.58
C CYS A 324 -15.94 6.44 -17.80
N VAL A 325 -16.32 5.98 -18.98
CA VAL A 325 -15.61 6.29 -20.23
C VAL A 325 -15.74 7.78 -20.57
N HIS A 326 -14.63 8.42 -20.89
CA HIS A 326 -14.62 9.81 -21.34
C HIS A 326 -15.10 9.89 -22.79
N PRO A 327 -16.00 10.82 -23.18
CA PRO A 327 -16.56 10.88 -24.54
C PRO A 327 -15.48 10.97 -25.64
N ASP A 328 -14.45 11.78 -25.42
CA ASP A 328 -13.37 12.00 -26.40
C ASP A 328 -12.21 10.99 -26.27
N HIS A 329 -12.22 10.14 -25.23
CA HIS A 329 -11.18 9.15 -24.95
C HIS A 329 -11.78 7.79 -24.65
N PRO A 330 -12.28 7.06 -25.67
CA PRO A 330 -12.86 5.74 -25.51
C PRO A 330 -11.80 4.72 -25.07
N ILE A 331 -12.22 3.64 -24.45
CA ILE A 331 -11.34 2.51 -24.12
C ILE A 331 -10.89 1.86 -25.44
N LEU A 332 -9.58 1.84 -25.67
CA LEU A 332 -8.97 1.27 -26.86
C LEU A 332 -8.66 -0.21 -26.60
N TRP A 333 -9.45 -1.08 -27.21
CA TRP A 333 -9.21 -2.53 -27.18
C TRP A 333 -8.18 -2.91 -28.24
N VAL A 334 -7.37 -3.91 -27.93
CA VAL A 334 -6.34 -4.45 -28.86
C VAL A 334 -6.80 -5.82 -29.32
N ASP A 335 -6.67 -6.07 -30.61
CA ASP A 335 -6.91 -7.41 -31.15
C ASP A 335 -5.99 -8.43 -30.46
N PRO A 336 -6.51 -9.59 -29.99
CA PRO A 336 -5.72 -10.57 -29.26
C PRO A 336 -4.49 -11.07 -30.02
N GLN A 337 -4.57 -11.16 -31.35
CA GLN A 337 -3.44 -11.59 -32.17
C GLN A 337 -2.35 -10.52 -32.23
N VAL A 338 -2.74 -9.26 -32.41
CA VAL A 338 -1.83 -8.10 -32.40
C VAL A 338 -1.16 -7.98 -31.03
N LEU A 339 -1.92 -8.19 -29.95
CA LEU A 339 -1.39 -8.18 -28.59
C LEU A 339 -0.37 -9.28 -28.37
N ALA A 340 -0.70 -10.52 -28.76
CA ALA A 340 0.22 -11.67 -28.65
C ALA A 340 1.51 -11.39 -29.42
N ASP A 341 1.42 -10.92 -30.67
CA ASP A 341 2.58 -10.67 -31.54
C ASP A 341 3.44 -9.48 -31.04
N ALA A 342 2.85 -8.52 -30.33
CA ALA A 342 3.59 -7.39 -29.75
C ALA A 342 4.56 -7.84 -28.65
N PHE A 343 4.21 -8.84 -27.86
CA PHE A 343 5.00 -9.34 -26.72
C PHE A 343 5.91 -10.52 -27.05
N LEU A 344 6.04 -10.92 -28.32
CA LEU A 344 6.97 -11.98 -28.72
C LEU A 344 8.43 -11.54 -28.51
N TRP A 345 9.21 -12.40 -27.89
CA TRP A 345 10.66 -12.25 -27.81
C TRP A 345 11.30 -12.48 -29.18
N THR A 346 12.31 -11.70 -29.48
CA THR A 346 13.04 -11.82 -30.73
C THR A 346 14.47 -12.24 -30.45
N GLN A 347 14.92 -13.33 -31.06
CA GLN A 347 16.29 -13.80 -30.97
C GLN A 347 16.82 -14.15 -32.36
N THR A 348 18.11 -13.92 -32.56
CA THR A 348 18.80 -14.39 -33.77
C THR A 348 19.48 -15.72 -33.50
N ARG A 349 19.28 -16.68 -34.37
CA ARG A 349 19.85 -18.02 -34.29
C ARG A 349 20.45 -18.44 -35.61
N VAL A 350 21.42 -19.34 -35.59
CA VAL A 350 21.96 -20.02 -36.78
C VAL A 350 21.35 -21.40 -36.87
N VAL A 351 20.76 -21.69 -38.01
CA VAL A 351 20.18 -23.02 -38.30
C VAL A 351 21.30 -24.05 -38.55
N THR A 352 21.16 -25.20 -37.95
CA THR A 352 22.12 -26.32 -38.13
C THR A 352 22.11 -26.82 -39.56
N THR A 353 23.07 -27.71 -39.92
CA THR A 353 23.13 -28.37 -41.25
C THR A 353 21.94 -29.28 -41.51
N VAL A 354 21.27 -29.73 -40.45
CA VAL A 354 20.12 -30.62 -40.53
C VAL A 354 18.76 -29.89 -40.41
N GLY A 355 18.77 -28.57 -40.53
CA GLY A 355 17.52 -27.77 -40.51
C GLY A 355 16.91 -27.60 -39.14
N THR A 356 17.71 -27.59 -38.06
CA THR A 356 17.21 -27.38 -36.70
C THR A 356 17.76 -26.12 -36.08
N VAL A 357 17.00 -25.55 -35.10
CA VAL A 357 17.41 -24.41 -34.27
C VAL A 357 17.07 -24.67 -32.84
N SER A 358 18.02 -24.34 -31.94
CA SER A 358 17.78 -24.47 -30.51
C SER A 358 17.30 -23.14 -29.88
N ILE A 359 16.14 -23.19 -29.15
CA ILE A 359 15.52 -22.08 -28.49
C ILE A 359 15.19 -22.53 -27.08
N GLU A 360 15.68 -21.80 -26.09
CA GLU A 360 15.46 -22.07 -24.66
C GLU A 360 15.86 -23.51 -24.23
N GLY A 361 16.82 -24.15 -24.97
CA GLY A 361 17.27 -25.50 -24.72
C GLY A 361 16.44 -26.58 -25.38
N HIS A 362 15.48 -26.23 -26.23
CA HIS A 362 14.65 -27.14 -27.03
C HIS A 362 14.93 -26.95 -28.50
N ASP A 363 14.96 -28.06 -29.22
CA ASP A 363 15.26 -28.09 -30.66
C ASP A 363 13.97 -28.06 -31.47
N TYR A 364 13.98 -27.21 -32.50
CA TYR A 364 12.87 -27.02 -33.43
C TYR A 364 13.34 -27.25 -34.84
N GLU A 365 12.53 -27.92 -35.61
CA GLU A 365 12.71 -28.08 -37.05
C GLU A 365 12.21 -26.81 -37.77
N VAL A 366 13.00 -26.32 -38.71
CA VAL A 366 12.69 -25.19 -39.56
C VAL A 366 12.82 -25.58 -41.04
N ALA A 367 12.34 -24.73 -41.95
CA ALA A 367 12.41 -24.98 -43.38
C ALA A 367 13.84 -25.36 -43.83
N PRO A 368 14.06 -26.47 -44.58
CA PRO A 368 15.38 -26.94 -44.95
C PRO A 368 16.24 -25.91 -45.71
N GLU A 369 15.61 -25.02 -46.45
CA GLU A 369 16.25 -23.92 -47.21
C GLU A 369 16.98 -22.90 -46.29
N LEU A 370 16.64 -22.91 -45.03
CA LEU A 370 17.28 -22.06 -44.01
C LEU A 370 18.54 -22.66 -43.39
N ALA A 371 18.94 -23.89 -43.79
CA ALA A 371 20.12 -24.56 -43.28
C ALA A 371 21.35 -23.67 -43.40
N ARG A 372 22.14 -23.57 -42.30
CA ARG A 372 23.32 -22.69 -42.17
C ARG A 372 23.06 -21.20 -42.29
N ARG A 373 21.80 -20.77 -42.40
CA ARG A 373 21.43 -19.35 -42.42
C ARG A 373 21.27 -18.79 -41.01
N LYS A 374 21.50 -17.51 -40.89
CA LYS A 374 21.22 -16.75 -39.67
C LYS A 374 19.79 -16.23 -39.78
N ILE A 375 18.91 -16.75 -38.93
CA ILE A 375 17.48 -16.44 -38.92
C ILE A 375 17.07 -15.64 -37.68
N THR A 376 15.95 -14.98 -37.76
CA THR A 376 15.28 -14.37 -36.61
C THR A 376 14.13 -15.26 -36.16
N VAL A 377 14.11 -15.59 -34.87
CA VAL A 377 13.01 -16.35 -34.27
C VAL A 377 12.26 -15.48 -33.29
N ARG A 378 10.94 -15.59 -33.27
CA ARG A 378 10.06 -14.86 -32.38
C ARG A 378 9.18 -15.85 -31.61
N TYR A 379 9.15 -15.76 -30.27
CA TYR A 379 8.43 -16.69 -29.42
C TYR A 379 7.97 -16.01 -28.13
N ASP A 380 6.93 -16.58 -27.48
CA ASP A 380 6.49 -16.20 -26.13
C ASP A 380 7.20 -17.07 -25.10
N PRO A 381 7.90 -16.51 -24.09
CA PRO A 381 8.52 -17.32 -23.03
C PRO A 381 7.51 -18.16 -22.21
N TYR A 382 6.24 -17.77 -22.20
CA TYR A 382 5.15 -18.51 -21.55
C TYR A 382 4.47 -19.53 -22.46
N ASP A 383 4.79 -19.53 -23.75
CA ASP A 383 4.26 -20.49 -24.74
C ASP A 383 5.33 -20.83 -25.78
N LEU A 384 6.08 -21.89 -25.53
CA LEU A 384 7.12 -22.39 -26.42
C LEU A 384 6.56 -23.23 -27.58
N GLY A 385 5.24 -23.48 -27.59
CA GLY A 385 4.59 -24.21 -28.71
C GLY A 385 4.51 -23.36 -29.98
N ARG A 386 4.64 -22.06 -29.90
CA ARG A 386 4.55 -21.13 -31.05
C ARG A 386 5.85 -20.36 -31.24
N VAL A 387 6.70 -20.83 -32.14
CA VAL A 387 7.96 -20.19 -32.53
C VAL A 387 7.85 -19.74 -34.00
N LEU A 388 7.83 -18.44 -34.22
CA LEU A 388 7.78 -17.87 -35.58
C LEU A 388 9.20 -17.72 -36.12
N VAL A 389 9.38 -18.02 -37.40
CA VAL A 389 10.67 -17.96 -38.10
C VAL A 389 10.63 -16.91 -39.20
N GLU A 390 11.61 -16.02 -39.17
CA GLU A 390 11.78 -14.94 -40.18
C GLU A 390 13.23 -14.97 -40.71
N TRP A 391 13.39 -14.81 -42.00
CA TRP A 391 14.68 -14.63 -42.65
C TRP A 391 14.59 -13.53 -43.72
N GLU A 392 15.52 -12.56 -43.67
CA GLU A 392 15.57 -11.43 -44.55
C GLU A 392 14.21 -10.68 -44.74
N GLY A 393 13.47 -10.57 -43.60
CA GLY A 393 12.16 -9.89 -43.60
C GLY A 393 11.00 -10.75 -44.17
N LYS A 394 11.24 -12.01 -44.57
CA LYS A 394 10.20 -12.96 -44.99
C LYS A 394 9.86 -13.92 -43.87
N SER A 395 8.57 -14.18 -43.71
CA SER A 395 8.09 -15.21 -42.74
C SER A 395 8.22 -16.61 -43.38
N PHE A 396 8.76 -17.53 -42.58
CA PHE A 396 8.87 -18.97 -42.90
C PHE A 396 7.93 -19.82 -42.04
N GLY A 397 6.91 -19.16 -41.43
CA GLY A 397 5.92 -19.89 -40.64
C GLY A 397 6.36 -20.18 -39.22
N THR A 398 5.81 -21.24 -38.66
CA THR A 398 6.09 -21.69 -37.28
C THR A 398 7.04 -22.88 -37.31
N ALA A 399 8.09 -22.85 -36.50
CA ALA A 399 9.00 -23.97 -36.31
C ALA A 399 8.30 -25.12 -35.55
N THR A 400 8.63 -26.37 -35.92
CA THR A 400 8.05 -27.57 -35.31
C THR A 400 8.96 -28.09 -34.20
N PRO A 401 8.48 -28.27 -32.96
CA PRO A 401 9.31 -28.83 -31.88
C PRO A 401 9.67 -30.29 -32.16
N LEU A 402 10.93 -30.65 -31.90
CA LEU A 402 11.46 -32.00 -32.12
C LEU A 402 11.35 -32.92 -30.90
N GLY A 403 10.73 -32.48 -29.84
CA GLY A 403 10.56 -33.28 -28.62
C GLY A 403 9.48 -32.68 -27.70
N PRO A 404 9.22 -33.31 -26.56
CA PRO A 404 8.26 -32.77 -25.61
C PRO A 404 8.73 -31.42 -25.11
N LEU A 405 7.83 -30.43 -25.15
CA LEU A 405 8.09 -29.08 -24.65
C LEU A 405 7.61 -28.94 -23.21
N PRO A 406 8.36 -28.25 -22.34
CA PRO A 406 7.82 -27.80 -21.07
C PRO A 406 6.73 -26.74 -21.31
N ALA A 407 5.82 -26.61 -20.37
CA ALA A 407 4.76 -25.57 -20.43
C ALA A 407 5.33 -24.16 -20.59
N HIS A 408 6.54 -23.92 -20.07
CA HIS A 408 7.18 -22.60 -20.06
C HIS A 408 8.67 -22.69 -20.37
N SER A 409 9.26 -21.59 -20.81
CA SER A 409 10.70 -21.46 -20.98
C SER A 409 11.44 -21.54 -19.64
N ARG A 410 12.74 -21.88 -19.67
CA ARG A 410 13.62 -21.83 -18.49
C ARG A 410 13.72 -20.42 -17.84
N HIS A 411 13.36 -19.39 -18.58
CA HIS A 411 13.27 -18.02 -18.07
C HIS A 411 11.97 -17.75 -17.31
N VAL A 412 10.95 -18.61 -17.49
CA VAL A 412 9.72 -18.61 -16.71
C VAL A 412 9.86 -19.70 -15.66
N ARG A 413 10.02 -19.35 -14.41
CA ARG A 413 10.07 -20.35 -13.33
C ARG A 413 8.66 -20.87 -13.09
N PRO A 414 8.36 -22.17 -13.34
CA PRO A 414 7.07 -22.74 -13.01
C PRO A 414 6.89 -22.78 -11.49
N PRO A 415 5.65 -22.70 -10.99
CA PRO A 415 5.37 -23.03 -9.61
C PRO A 415 5.74 -24.50 -9.36
N GLU A 416 6.51 -24.78 -8.31
CA GLU A 416 6.74 -26.14 -7.87
C GLU A 416 5.48 -26.62 -7.14
N GLU A 417 4.84 -27.67 -7.63
CA GLU A 417 3.68 -28.29 -7.01
C GLU A 417 4.12 -28.94 -5.69
N GLY A 418 3.64 -28.40 -4.58
CA GLY A 418 3.76 -29.02 -3.26
C GLY A 418 2.57 -29.95 -3.00
N GLU A 419 2.79 -31.09 -2.39
CA GLU A 419 1.68 -31.93 -1.91
C GLU A 419 0.87 -31.15 -0.85
N PRO A 420 -0.48 -31.19 -0.90
CA PRO A 420 -1.32 -30.48 0.05
C PRO A 420 -1.11 -31.02 1.46
N ALA A 421 -0.62 -30.16 2.35
CA ALA A 421 -0.54 -30.49 3.77
C ALA A 421 -1.94 -30.60 4.38
N GLN A 422 -2.19 -31.68 5.15
CA GLN A 422 -3.43 -31.82 5.92
C GLN A 422 -3.40 -30.77 7.05
N ALA A 423 -4.26 -29.76 6.97
CA ALA A 423 -4.37 -28.72 7.96
C ALA A 423 -5.21 -29.20 9.16
N GLU A 424 -4.63 -29.20 10.36
CA GLU A 424 -5.38 -29.28 11.60
C GLU A 424 -6.16 -27.98 11.82
N GLY A 425 -7.44 -28.13 12.21
CA GLY A 425 -8.39 -27.03 12.31
C GLY A 425 -7.95 -25.92 13.28
N SER A 426 -7.88 -24.71 12.80
CA SER A 426 -7.69 -23.49 13.57
C SER A 426 -9.05 -22.77 13.69
N GLU A 427 -9.40 -22.32 14.91
CA GLU A 427 -10.62 -21.52 15.20
C GLU A 427 -10.59 -20.09 14.61
N ARG A 428 -9.58 -19.78 13.83
CA ARG A 428 -9.45 -18.45 13.19
C ARG A 428 -10.47 -18.31 12.06
N THR A 429 -11.14 -17.14 11.97
CA THR A 429 -12.02 -16.79 10.84
C THR A 429 -11.26 -16.92 9.52
N ASP A 430 -11.77 -17.74 8.62
CA ASP A 430 -11.14 -18.01 7.33
C ASP A 430 -11.57 -16.99 6.28
N PHE A 431 -10.84 -15.88 6.23
CA PHE A 431 -11.08 -14.82 5.25
C PHE A 431 -10.91 -15.29 3.79
N HIS A 432 -10.01 -16.26 3.56
CA HIS A 432 -9.82 -16.87 2.25
C HIS A 432 -11.09 -17.59 1.75
N GLN A 433 -11.72 -18.44 2.59
CA GLN A 433 -12.96 -19.12 2.23
C GLN A 433 -14.12 -18.14 2.00
N LEU A 434 -14.21 -17.07 2.78
CA LEU A 434 -15.23 -16.04 2.59
C LEU A 434 -15.08 -15.34 1.24
N LEU A 435 -13.85 -15.00 0.85
CA LEU A 435 -13.56 -14.40 -0.45
C LEU A 435 -13.79 -15.37 -1.62
N GLN A 436 -13.43 -16.64 -1.48
CA GLN A 436 -13.73 -17.65 -2.51
C GLN A 436 -15.23 -17.74 -2.79
N ARG A 437 -16.05 -17.84 -1.74
CA ARG A 437 -17.53 -17.86 -1.89
C ARG A 437 -18.06 -16.59 -2.56
N ALA A 438 -17.53 -15.43 -2.20
CA ALA A 438 -17.90 -14.15 -2.81
C ALA A 438 -17.52 -14.10 -4.30
N ASP A 439 -16.35 -14.63 -4.68
CA ASP A 439 -15.92 -14.68 -6.08
C ASP A 439 -16.73 -15.69 -6.91
N GLU A 440 -17.06 -16.85 -6.36
CA GLU A 440 -17.96 -17.84 -6.98
C GLU A 440 -19.35 -17.26 -7.22
N GLN A 441 -19.93 -16.57 -6.23
CA GLN A 441 -21.21 -15.91 -6.38
C GLN A 441 -21.19 -14.83 -7.46
N ARG A 442 -20.14 -14.00 -7.49
CA ARG A 442 -19.96 -12.96 -8.52
C ARG A 442 -19.87 -13.57 -9.93
N ARG A 443 -19.09 -14.64 -10.10
CA ARG A 443 -18.98 -15.35 -11.39
C ARG A 443 -20.31 -15.94 -11.83
N PHE A 444 -21.06 -16.51 -10.90
CA PHE A 444 -22.41 -17.03 -11.17
C PHE A 444 -23.37 -15.92 -11.61
N ASP A 445 -23.37 -14.78 -10.91
CA ASP A 445 -24.21 -13.62 -11.24
C ASP A 445 -23.84 -13.00 -12.60
N GLN A 446 -22.55 -12.99 -12.94
CA GLN A 446 -22.06 -12.54 -14.26
C GLN A 446 -22.44 -13.51 -15.37
N ALA A 447 -22.33 -14.81 -15.15
CA ALA A 447 -22.75 -15.84 -16.12
C ALA A 447 -24.27 -15.83 -16.36
N GLY A 448 -25.07 -15.60 -15.31
CA GLY A 448 -26.52 -15.46 -15.41
C GLY A 448 -27.00 -14.23 -16.20
N ARG A 449 -26.15 -13.20 -16.33
CA ARG A 449 -26.43 -12.01 -17.16
C ARG A 449 -26.08 -12.20 -18.64
N MET A 450 -25.33 -13.22 -19.01
CA MET A 450 -25.04 -13.61 -20.41
C MET A 450 -26.06 -14.63 -20.91
N SER A 451 -27.33 -14.25 -20.93
CA SER A 451 -28.39 -15.02 -21.59
C SER A 451 -28.29 -14.83 -23.09
N PHE A 452 -27.93 -15.87 -23.83
CA PHE A 452 -27.93 -15.91 -25.31
C PHE A 452 -29.30 -16.25 -25.89
N LEU A 453 -30.38 -16.14 -25.12
CA LEU A 453 -31.71 -16.27 -25.67
C LEU A 453 -32.13 -14.93 -26.27
N PRO A 454 -32.50 -14.88 -27.58
CA PRO A 454 -33.13 -13.69 -28.14
C PRO A 454 -34.44 -13.46 -27.37
N GLU A 455 -34.69 -12.20 -26.98
CA GLU A 455 -36.03 -11.82 -26.50
C GLU A 455 -37.03 -12.15 -27.62
N ASP A 456 -37.89 -13.13 -27.36
CA ASP A 456 -38.98 -13.45 -28.24
C ASP A 456 -39.82 -12.19 -28.37
N GLY A 457 -39.76 -11.60 -29.57
CA GLY A 457 -40.58 -10.47 -29.94
C GLY A 457 -42.07 -10.87 -29.82
N ASP A 458 -42.82 -10.06 -29.10
CA ASP A 458 -44.26 -10.13 -29.02
C ASP A 458 -44.86 -10.16 -30.43
N PRO A 459 -45.78 -11.08 -30.72
CA PRO A 459 -46.49 -11.09 -31.98
C PRO A 459 -47.61 -10.07 -31.97
N LYS A 460 -47.39 -8.95 -32.64
CA LYS A 460 -48.48 -8.23 -33.34
C LYS A 460 -47.91 -7.31 -34.41
#